data_1d3bb990942533208e13c692824a63ea
#
_entry.id   1d3bb990942533208e13c692824a63ea
#
_cell.length_a   1.000
_cell.length_b   1.000
_cell.length_c   1.000
_cell.angle_alpha   90.00
_cell.angle_beta   90.00
_cell.angle_gamma   90.00
#
_symmetry.space_group_name_H-M   'P 1'
#
loop_
_entity.id
_entity.type
_entity.pdbx_description
1 polymer ?
#
loop_
_entity_poly.entity_id
_entity_poly.type
_entity_poly.pdbx_seq_one_letter_code
_entity_poly.pdbx_strand_id
1 'polypeptide(L)'
;MPARITSIAITTRRRCRGRSPSPRAAECRRRRERPPARAARSRSAGDVPHGPRYRGRVRTLLAIAACLTLAGCSSASGANGGLVRVEDRPLPALEGKGLDGAPLSAAGFRGKVLVVSVWATWCLDCERDQPGFVRVAGRYAGKGVAFLGVNPEETSTAQPLAWVRRYDVPYPSIEDPSGRSAASLGYTGLPATYVVDRDGTIRYSIVGSTTSEATLSSLIDRTLSGDVSGTPPP
;
A
#
# COMPACT_ATOMS: atom_id res chain seq x y z
N MET A 1 45.99 -41.54 25.01
CA MET A 1 46.12 -42.35 23.78
C MET A 1 45.10 -41.78 22.79
N PRO A 2 45.51 -41.15 21.68
CA PRO A 2 44.58 -40.54 20.72
C PRO A 2 44.23 -41.54 19.61
N ALA A 3 42.94 -41.63 19.32
CA ALA A 3 42.38 -42.40 18.20
C ALA A 3 42.52 -41.63 16.89
N ARG A 4 43.04 -42.29 15.87
CA ARG A 4 43.25 -41.78 14.51
C ARG A 4 41.91 -41.76 13.73
N ILE A 5 41.59 -40.61 13.11
CA ILE A 5 40.48 -40.49 12.16
C ILE A 5 41.04 -40.67 10.75
N THR A 6 40.58 -41.72 10.08
CA THR A 6 40.95 -42.05 8.70
C THR A 6 40.00 -41.29 7.73
N SER A 7 40.55 -40.37 6.94
CA SER A 7 39.84 -39.68 5.85
C SER A 7 39.63 -40.63 4.68
N ILE A 8 38.36 -40.81 4.28
CA ILE A 8 37.98 -41.47 3.01
C ILE A 8 37.62 -40.38 1.99
N ALA A 9 38.49 -40.28 0.98
CA ALA A 9 38.23 -39.43 -0.19
C ALA A 9 37.30 -40.15 -1.17
N ILE A 10 36.08 -39.59 -1.39
CA ILE A 10 35.15 -40.05 -2.43
C ILE A 10 35.30 -39.16 -3.66
N THR A 11 35.94 -39.77 -4.70
CA THR A 11 36.06 -39.18 -6.02
C THR A 11 34.78 -39.39 -6.79
N THR A 12 33.96 -38.35 -6.98
CA THR A 12 32.79 -38.39 -7.87
C THR A 12 33.15 -37.91 -9.27
N ARG A 13 33.17 -38.84 -10.21
CA ARG A 13 33.31 -38.60 -11.66
C ARG A 13 32.06 -37.83 -12.18
N ARG A 14 32.27 -36.63 -12.70
CA ARG A 14 31.30 -35.90 -13.49
C ARG A 14 31.12 -36.58 -14.87
N ARG A 15 29.93 -37.10 -15.16
CA ARG A 15 29.49 -37.43 -16.51
C ARG A 15 28.68 -36.27 -17.09
N CYS A 16 29.27 -35.56 -18.03
CA CYS A 16 28.53 -34.67 -18.90
C CYS A 16 27.81 -35.47 -19.97
N ARG A 17 26.50 -35.51 -19.99
CA ARG A 17 25.69 -35.86 -21.18
C ARG A 17 24.40 -35.05 -21.18
N GLY A 18 24.09 -34.40 -22.33
CA GLY A 18 22.78 -33.87 -22.62
C GLY A 18 22.73 -32.36 -22.82
N ARG A 19 23.16 -31.88 -23.97
CA ARG A 19 22.86 -30.50 -24.42
C ARG A 19 21.40 -30.45 -24.85
N SER A 20 20.58 -29.72 -24.16
CA SER A 20 19.31 -29.21 -24.70
C SER A 20 19.50 -27.72 -25.07
N PRO A 21 19.03 -27.25 -26.23
CA PRO A 21 19.20 -25.87 -26.64
C PRO A 21 18.26 -24.95 -25.82
N SER A 22 18.81 -23.88 -25.28
CA SER A 22 18.07 -22.89 -24.50
C SER A 22 17.12 -22.04 -25.39
N PRO A 23 15.97 -21.59 -24.87
CA PRO A 23 14.96 -20.84 -25.65
C PRO A 23 15.38 -19.43 -26.09
N ARG A 24 16.58 -18.96 -25.77
CA ARG A 24 17.08 -17.62 -26.13
C ARG A 24 17.53 -17.44 -27.58
N ALA A 25 17.67 -18.53 -28.35
CA ALA A 25 18.10 -18.45 -29.76
C ALA A 25 16.97 -18.14 -30.74
N ALA A 26 15.70 -18.30 -30.37
CA ALA A 26 14.53 -18.05 -31.23
C ALA A 26 14.09 -16.57 -31.29
N GLU A 27 14.43 -15.77 -30.29
CA GLU A 27 13.99 -14.36 -30.17
C GLU A 27 14.83 -13.41 -31.05
N CYS A 28 16.05 -13.79 -31.46
CA CYS A 28 16.96 -12.92 -32.23
C CYS A 28 16.66 -12.89 -33.73
N ARG A 29 15.85 -13.82 -34.26
CA ARG A 29 15.48 -13.86 -35.71
C ARG A 29 14.26 -13.03 -36.08
N ARG A 30 13.39 -12.65 -35.13
CA ARG A 30 12.13 -11.90 -35.40
C ARG A 30 12.29 -10.38 -35.48
N ARG A 31 13.51 -9.82 -35.26
CA ARG A 31 13.74 -8.36 -35.30
C ARG A 31 14.28 -7.81 -36.63
N ARG A 32 14.44 -8.65 -37.68
CA ARG A 32 15.00 -8.21 -38.96
C ARG A 32 14.01 -8.00 -40.10
N GLU A 33 12.72 -8.19 -39.90
CA GLU A 33 11.70 -8.03 -40.92
C GLU A 33 10.65 -6.99 -40.54
N ARG A 34 11.05 -5.73 -40.52
CA ARG A 34 10.11 -4.60 -40.58
C ARG A 34 10.37 -3.83 -41.86
N PRO A 35 9.38 -3.70 -42.77
CA PRO A 35 9.50 -2.86 -43.97
C PRO A 35 9.52 -1.37 -43.61
N PRO A 36 10.15 -0.50 -44.46
CA PRO A 36 10.25 0.93 -44.17
C PRO A 36 8.92 1.64 -44.35
N ALA A 37 8.64 2.59 -43.43
CA ALA A 37 7.46 3.43 -43.43
C ALA A 37 7.41 4.30 -44.69
N ARG A 38 6.29 4.27 -45.42
CA ARG A 38 5.99 5.14 -46.55
C ARG A 38 5.87 6.60 -46.10
N ALA A 39 6.64 7.46 -46.74
CA ALA A 39 6.58 8.91 -46.63
C ALA A 39 5.18 9.43 -47.02
N ALA A 40 4.53 10.14 -46.12
CA ALA A 40 3.30 10.87 -46.39
C ALA A 40 3.64 12.19 -47.10
N ARG A 41 3.06 12.35 -48.28
CA ARG A 41 3.19 13.58 -49.14
C ARG A 41 2.47 14.73 -48.47
N SER A 42 3.17 15.87 -48.39
CA SER A 42 2.66 17.20 -48.09
C SER A 42 1.57 17.60 -49.09
N ARG A 43 0.41 17.99 -48.63
CA ARG A 43 -0.61 18.69 -49.42
C ARG A 43 -0.51 20.19 -49.14
N SER A 44 -0.38 20.93 -50.22
CA SER A 44 -0.30 22.36 -50.32
C SER A 44 -1.46 23.13 -49.74
N ALA A 45 -1.14 24.30 -49.21
CA ALA A 45 -2.06 25.32 -48.72
C ALA A 45 -3.15 25.68 -49.74
N GLY A 46 -4.40 25.57 -49.33
CA GLY A 46 -5.55 26.12 -50.07
C GLY A 46 -5.97 27.43 -49.44
N ASP A 47 -6.28 28.37 -50.33
CA ASP A 47 -6.73 29.72 -50.07
C ASP A 47 -7.85 29.85 -49.01
N VAL A 48 -7.68 30.81 -48.08
CA VAL A 48 -8.70 31.26 -47.14
C VAL A 48 -9.43 32.51 -47.70
N PRO A 49 -10.72 32.51 -47.93
CA PRO A 49 -11.45 33.71 -48.38
C PRO A 49 -11.61 34.72 -47.25
N HIS A 50 -11.28 35.98 -47.56
CA HIS A 50 -11.49 37.13 -46.68
C HIS A 50 -12.95 37.43 -46.43
N GLY A 51 -13.45 37.21 -45.20
CA GLY A 51 -14.74 37.62 -44.71
C GLY A 51 -14.74 39.07 -44.14
N PRO A 52 -15.89 39.74 -44.01
CA PRO A 52 -16.03 41.17 -43.81
C PRO A 52 -15.51 41.71 -42.48
N ARG A 53 -14.89 42.90 -42.55
CA ARG A 53 -14.35 43.66 -41.41
C ARG A 53 -15.47 44.15 -40.48
N TYR A 54 -15.65 43.54 -39.31
CA TYR A 54 -16.45 44.04 -38.22
C TYR A 54 -15.65 45.02 -37.36
N ARG A 55 -15.68 46.34 -37.74
CA ARG A 55 -15.21 47.43 -36.88
C ARG A 55 -16.38 47.93 -36.04
N GLY A 56 -16.33 47.73 -34.78
CA GLY A 56 -17.26 48.38 -33.83
C GLY A 56 -17.75 47.42 -32.77
N ARG A 57 -17.41 47.70 -31.54
CA ARG A 57 -17.89 47.10 -30.25
C ARG A 57 -16.96 46.10 -29.58
N VAL A 58 -15.64 46.29 -29.65
CA VAL A 58 -14.69 45.47 -28.88
C VAL A 58 -14.29 46.11 -27.53
N ARG A 59 -14.77 47.35 -27.24
CA ARG A 59 -14.34 48.03 -25.99
C ARG A 59 -15.14 47.70 -24.73
N THR A 60 -16.28 47.04 -24.82
CA THR A 60 -17.13 46.76 -23.66
C THR A 60 -17.03 45.30 -23.18
N LEU A 61 -16.43 44.37 -23.96
CA LEU A 61 -16.29 42.97 -23.59
C LEU A 61 -14.95 42.65 -22.92
N LEU A 62 -13.94 43.53 -23.00
CA LEU A 62 -12.64 43.34 -22.33
C LEU A 62 -12.70 43.63 -20.82
N ALA A 63 -13.71 44.35 -20.31
CA ALA A 63 -13.82 44.61 -18.88
C ALA A 63 -14.48 43.46 -18.08
N ILE A 64 -15.20 42.55 -18.74
CA ILE A 64 -15.87 41.42 -18.09
C ILE A 64 -14.96 40.19 -18.06
N ALA A 65 -14.04 40.07 -19.01
CA ALA A 65 -13.09 38.96 -19.06
C ALA A 65 -11.98 39.03 -17.98
N ALA A 66 -11.70 40.22 -17.45
CA ALA A 66 -10.64 40.41 -16.43
C ALA A 66 -11.08 40.06 -15.00
N CYS A 67 -12.40 39.95 -14.71
CA CYS A 67 -12.90 39.58 -13.38
C CYS A 67 -13.08 38.07 -13.17
N LEU A 68 -13.00 37.26 -14.23
CA LEU A 68 -13.22 35.79 -14.14
C LEU A 68 -11.93 34.96 -13.98
N THR A 69 -10.76 35.58 -13.99
CA THR A 69 -9.49 34.86 -13.87
C THR A 69 -8.92 34.78 -12.46
N LEU A 70 -9.64 35.26 -11.43
CA LEU A 70 -9.26 35.17 -10.02
C LEU A 70 -10.05 34.11 -9.23
N ALA A 71 -10.87 33.31 -9.91
CA ALA A 71 -11.34 32.05 -9.34
C ALA A 71 -10.14 31.09 -9.36
N GLY A 72 -9.29 31.21 -8.32
CA GLY A 72 -8.16 30.34 -8.11
C GLY A 72 -8.62 28.89 -8.19
N CYS A 73 -8.14 28.15 -9.18
CA CYS A 73 -8.05 26.71 -9.08
C CYS A 73 -7.20 26.42 -7.85
N SER A 74 -7.83 26.26 -6.70
CA SER A 74 -7.26 25.46 -5.63
C SER A 74 -7.09 24.09 -6.25
N SER A 75 -5.90 23.84 -6.76
CA SER A 75 -5.43 22.49 -7.08
C SER A 75 -5.60 21.73 -5.77
N ALA A 76 -6.70 21.00 -5.65
CA ALA A 76 -6.80 19.95 -4.67
C ALA A 76 -5.61 19.02 -5.02
N SER A 77 -4.51 19.22 -4.31
CA SER A 77 -3.40 18.28 -4.30
C SER A 77 -4.06 16.94 -3.99
N GLY A 78 -4.06 16.04 -4.96
CA GLY A 78 -4.67 14.74 -4.81
C GLY A 78 -4.10 14.09 -3.55
N ALA A 79 -4.90 14.09 -2.50
CA ALA A 79 -4.59 13.36 -1.29
C ALA A 79 -4.60 11.89 -1.70
N ASN A 80 -3.42 11.35 -1.96
CA ASN A 80 -3.20 9.90 -2.10
C ASN A 80 -3.33 9.23 -0.72
N GLY A 81 -4.31 9.65 0.07
CA GLY A 81 -4.63 9.10 1.37
C GLY A 81 -5.77 8.10 1.24
N GLY A 82 -5.71 7.01 2.00
CA GLY A 82 -6.82 6.09 2.12
C GLY A 82 -8.10 6.79 2.61
N LEU A 83 -9.25 6.23 2.25
CA LEU A 83 -10.54 6.74 2.69
C LEU A 83 -10.72 6.51 4.20
N VAL A 84 -10.70 7.58 4.98
CA VAL A 84 -10.99 7.53 6.42
C VAL A 84 -12.50 7.53 6.64
N ARG A 85 -12.98 6.57 7.45
CA ARG A 85 -14.37 6.49 7.89
C ARG A 85 -14.44 6.52 9.41
N VAL A 86 -15.44 7.21 9.94
CA VAL A 86 -15.82 7.09 11.35
C VAL A 86 -16.66 5.84 11.51
N GLU A 87 -16.35 5.04 12.50
CA GLU A 87 -17.01 3.78 12.83
C GLU A 87 -17.53 3.83 14.26
N ASP A 88 -18.48 2.98 14.58
CA ASP A 88 -18.93 2.75 15.96
C ASP A 88 -19.45 1.31 16.08
N ARG A 89 -18.53 0.37 15.96
CA ARG A 89 -18.88 -1.05 16.01
C ARG A 89 -17.83 -1.87 16.78
N PRO A 90 -18.23 -2.95 17.41
CA PRO A 90 -17.28 -3.78 18.15
C PRO A 90 -16.23 -4.39 17.21
N LEU A 91 -15.00 -4.49 17.71
CA LEU A 91 -13.95 -5.25 17.05
C LEU A 91 -14.35 -6.73 17.06
N PRO A 92 -14.38 -7.40 15.90
CA PRO A 92 -14.62 -8.84 15.86
C PRO A 92 -13.51 -9.60 16.59
N ALA A 93 -13.76 -10.84 16.95
CA ALA A 93 -12.74 -11.71 17.51
C ALA A 93 -11.64 -11.92 16.46
N LEU A 94 -10.46 -11.36 16.74
CA LEU A 94 -9.24 -11.59 15.97
C LEU A 94 -8.32 -12.45 16.81
N GLU A 95 -8.22 -13.70 16.46
CA GLU A 95 -7.38 -14.66 17.15
C GLU A 95 -6.84 -15.71 16.19
N GLY A 96 -5.69 -16.23 16.49
CA GLY A 96 -5.04 -17.21 15.66
C GLY A 96 -3.61 -17.47 16.09
N LYS A 97 -2.83 -17.96 15.14
CA LYS A 97 -1.39 -18.16 15.27
C LYS A 97 -0.67 -16.90 14.81
N GLY A 98 0.27 -16.42 15.61
CA GLY A 98 1.18 -15.36 15.19
C GLY A 98 2.19 -15.85 14.16
N LEU A 99 2.81 -14.93 13.43
CA LEU A 99 3.88 -15.26 12.47
C LEU A 99 5.08 -15.97 13.15
N ASP A 100 5.27 -15.78 14.45
CA ASP A 100 6.26 -16.47 15.29
C ASP A 100 5.81 -17.86 15.75
N GLY A 101 4.58 -18.25 15.43
CA GLY A 101 3.97 -19.52 15.82
C GLY A 101 3.26 -19.52 17.15
N ALA A 102 3.34 -18.46 17.96
CA ALA A 102 2.66 -18.37 19.26
C ALA A 102 1.17 -18.04 19.10
N PRO A 103 0.30 -18.45 20.04
CA PRO A 103 -1.08 -17.99 20.07
C PRO A 103 -1.15 -16.47 20.23
N LEU A 104 -1.98 -15.81 19.41
CA LEU A 104 -2.13 -14.37 19.41
C LEU A 104 -3.61 -13.99 19.32
N SER A 105 -4.05 -13.05 20.15
CA SER A 105 -5.43 -12.57 20.18
C SER A 105 -5.50 -11.07 20.43
N ALA A 106 -6.39 -10.38 19.72
CA ALA A 106 -6.68 -8.96 19.96
C ALA A 106 -7.22 -8.71 21.38
N ALA A 107 -7.83 -9.69 22.01
CA ALA A 107 -8.30 -9.59 23.39
C ALA A 107 -7.18 -9.30 24.40
N GLY A 108 -5.94 -9.70 24.09
CA GLY A 108 -4.76 -9.41 24.93
C GLY A 108 -4.37 -7.92 24.95
N PHE A 109 -4.97 -7.09 24.12
CA PHE A 109 -4.70 -5.65 24.04
C PHE A 109 -5.81 -4.79 24.66
N ARG A 110 -6.81 -5.38 25.31
CA ARG A 110 -7.87 -4.64 26.01
C ARG A 110 -7.28 -3.63 27.00
N GLY A 111 -7.95 -2.48 27.15
CA GLY A 111 -7.48 -1.36 27.95
C GLY A 111 -6.45 -0.45 27.26
N LYS A 112 -6.00 -0.81 26.05
CA LYS A 112 -5.16 0.04 25.18
C LYS A 112 -5.94 0.46 23.96
N VAL A 113 -5.57 1.60 23.37
CA VAL A 113 -5.94 1.89 21.99
C VAL A 113 -5.21 0.89 21.10
N LEU A 114 -5.94 0.18 20.23
CA LEU A 114 -5.35 -0.83 19.36
C LEU A 114 -5.43 -0.37 17.90
N VAL A 115 -4.29 -0.33 17.23
CA VAL A 115 -4.21 -0.12 15.78
C VAL A 115 -4.08 -1.49 15.11
N VAL A 116 -5.10 -1.88 14.34
CA VAL A 116 -5.07 -3.11 13.56
C VAL A 116 -4.71 -2.78 12.11
N SER A 117 -3.65 -3.38 11.59
CA SER A 117 -3.21 -3.24 10.19
C SER A 117 -3.41 -4.54 9.44
N VAL A 118 -4.19 -4.51 8.37
CA VAL A 118 -4.34 -5.65 7.43
C VAL A 118 -3.37 -5.41 6.28
N TRP A 119 -2.43 -6.36 6.10
CA TRP A 119 -1.33 -6.21 5.16
C TRP A 119 -0.87 -7.56 4.59
N ALA A 120 -0.26 -7.53 3.40
CA ALA A 120 0.31 -8.73 2.80
C ALA A 120 1.60 -8.41 2.03
N THR A 121 2.46 -9.41 1.84
CA THR A 121 3.76 -9.23 1.15
C THR A 121 3.62 -8.95 -0.34
N TRP A 122 2.51 -9.34 -0.94
CA TRP A 122 2.17 -9.09 -2.34
C TRP A 122 1.47 -7.73 -2.58
N CYS A 123 1.20 -6.96 -1.51
CA CYS A 123 0.52 -5.67 -1.58
C CYS A 123 1.56 -4.53 -1.71
N LEU A 124 1.67 -3.93 -2.90
CA LEU A 124 2.63 -2.84 -3.17
C LEU A 124 2.38 -1.59 -2.33
N ASP A 125 1.12 -1.25 -2.09
CA ASP A 125 0.74 -0.10 -1.26
C ASP A 125 1.09 -0.35 0.22
N CYS A 126 0.95 -1.60 0.69
CA CYS A 126 1.41 -1.99 2.02
C CYS A 126 2.92 -1.81 2.16
N GLU A 127 3.70 -2.15 1.13
CA GLU A 127 5.15 -1.98 1.12
C GLU A 127 5.55 -0.50 1.24
N ARG A 128 4.85 0.37 0.52
CA ARG A 128 5.07 1.82 0.57
C ARG A 128 4.76 2.42 1.94
N ASP A 129 3.69 1.95 2.57
CA ASP A 129 3.19 2.49 3.83
C ASP A 129 3.97 1.97 5.05
N GLN A 130 4.57 0.78 4.95
CA GLN A 130 5.18 0.09 6.09
C GLN A 130 6.22 0.93 6.87
N PRO A 131 7.14 1.68 6.24
CA PRO A 131 8.09 2.50 6.99
C PRO A 131 7.41 3.58 7.86
N GLY A 132 6.33 4.19 7.35
CA GLY A 132 5.51 5.15 8.09
C GLY A 132 4.82 4.51 9.29
N PHE A 133 4.25 3.32 9.08
CA PHE A 133 3.62 2.54 10.13
C PHE A 133 4.57 2.21 11.28
N VAL A 134 5.79 1.76 10.96
CA VAL A 134 6.84 1.45 11.95
C VAL A 134 7.21 2.70 12.76
N ARG A 135 7.36 3.86 12.11
CA ARG A 135 7.66 5.12 12.81
C ARG A 135 6.53 5.54 13.76
N VAL A 136 5.27 5.39 13.31
CA VAL A 136 4.11 5.68 14.18
C VAL A 136 4.07 4.71 15.34
N ALA A 137 4.24 3.40 15.11
CA ALA A 137 4.28 2.40 16.18
C ALA A 137 5.36 2.72 17.22
N GLY A 138 6.56 3.09 16.79
CA GLY A 138 7.65 3.55 17.66
C GLY A 138 7.31 4.80 18.47
N ARG A 139 6.63 5.78 17.83
CA ARG A 139 6.19 7.04 18.50
C ARG A 139 5.22 6.78 19.64
N TYR A 140 4.37 5.78 19.52
CA TYR A 140 3.36 5.45 20.53
C TYR A 140 3.77 4.31 21.49
N ALA A 141 4.97 3.79 21.36
CA ALA A 141 5.49 2.77 22.28
C ALA A 141 5.42 3.25 23.73
N GLY A 142 4.85 2.46 24.61
CA GLY A 142 4.69 2.79 26.03
C GLY A 142 3.61 3.84 26.36
N LYS A 143 2.86 4.36 25.38
CA LYS A 143 1.84 5.41 25.55
C LYS A 143 0.40 4.89 25.58
N GLY A 144 0.19 3.64 25.98
CA GLY A 144 -1.16 3.07 26.04
C GLY A 144 -1.75 2.71 24.68
N VAL A 145 -0.91 2.62 23.64
CA VAL A 145 -1.27 2.17 22.29
C VAL A 145 -0.58 0.86 21.99
N ALA A 146 -1.28 -0.04 21.34
CA ALA A 146 -0.76 -1.30 20.80
C ALA A 146 -1.01 -1.38 19.31
N PHE A 147 -0.20 -2.18 18.62
CA PHE A 147 -0.34 -2.46 17.19
C PHE A 147 -0.46 -3.96 16.99
N LEU A 148 -1.30 -4.37 16.06
CA LEU A 148 -1.54 -5.76 15.68
C LEU A 148 -1.67 -5.85 14.16
N GLY A 149 -0.89 -6.70 13.54
CA GLY A 149 -1.06 -7.04 12.13
C GLY A 149 -2.05 -8.17 11.93
N VAL A 150 -2.75 -8.17 10.81
CA VAL A 150 -3.46 -9.33 10.24
C VAL A 150 -2.90 -9.54 8.85
N ASN A 151 -2.38 -10.73 8.60
CA ASN A 151 -1.66 -11.06 7.36
C ASN A 151 -2.44 -12.11 6.57
N PRO A 152 -3.40 -11.68 5.70
CA PRO A 152 -4.28 -12.60 4.98
C PRO A 152 -3.61 -13.21 3.74
N GLU A 153 -4.10 -14.41 3.38
CA GLU A 153 -3.93 -15.04 2.07
C GLU A 153 -2.47 -15.27 1.64
N GLU A 154 -1.56 -15.39 2.61
CA GLU A 154 -0.18 -15.80 2.34
C GLU A 154 -0.10 -17.34 2.25
N THR A 155 0.68 -17.82 1.31
CA THR A 155 0.86 -19.27 1.09
C THR A 155 1.88 -19.90 2.04
N SER A 156 2.69 -19.08 2.69
CA SER A 156 3.68 -19.50 3.69
C SER A 156 4.07 -18.34 4.60
N THR A 157 4.59 -18.64 5.78
CA THR A 157 5.10 -17.64 6.74
C THR A 157 6.49 -17.10 6.41
N ALA A 158 7.20 -17.70 5.46
CA ALA A 158 8.57 -17.32 5.16
C ALA A 158 8.71 -15.89 4.62
N GLN A 159 7.80 -15.48 3.72
CA GLN A 159 7.79 -14.12 3.14
C GLN A 159 7.33 -13.07 4.17
N PRO A 160 6.22 -13.24 4.91
CA PRO A 160 5.85 -12.34 5.99
C PRO A 160 6.93 -12.17 7.07
N LEU A 161 7.60 -13.24 7.47
CA LEU A 161 8.72 -13.15 8.42
C LEU A 161 9.93 -12.40 7.84
N ALA A 162 10.22 -12.57 6.55
CA ALA A 162 11.27 -11.80 5.88
C ALA A 162 10.91 -10.30 5.82
N TRP A 163 9.64 -9.98 5.57
CA TRP A 163 9.09 -8.62 5.61
C TRP A 163 9.23 -7.99 6.99
N VAL A 164 8.77 -8.68 8.05
CA VAL A 164 8.89 -8.21 9.43
C VAL A 164 10.34 -7.85 9.78
N ARG A 165 11.30 -8.69 9.38
CA ARG A 165 12.75 -8.43 9.58
C ARG A 165 13.25 -7.26 8.72
N ARG A 166 12.82 -7.18 7.45
CA ARG A 166 13.26 -6.13 6.50
C ARG A 166 12.88 -4.73 6.96
N TYR A 167 11.70 -4.59 7.56
CA TYR A 167 11.15 -3.31 7.98
C TYR A 167 11.23 -3.06 9.49
N ASP A 168 11.88 -3.96 10.25
CA ASP A 168 11.98 -3.89 11.71
C ASP A 168 10.61 -3.67 12.37
N VAL A 169 9.59 -4.42 11.94
CA VAL A 169 8.21 -4.29 12.41
C VAL A 169 8.12 -4.61 13.91
N PRO A 170 7.77 -3.64 14.79
CA PRO A 170 7.85 -3.81 16.24
C PRO A 170 6.62 -4.43 16.88
N TYR A 171 5.68 -4.95 16.10
CA TYR A 171 4.41 -5.48 16.57
C TYR A 171 4.11 -6.86 15.97
N PRO A 172 3.35 -7.70 16.70
CA PRO A 172 3.00 -9.03 16.23
C PRO A 172 1.93 -8.98 15.13
N SER A 173 1.87 -10.04 14.33
CA SER A 173 0.83 -10.22 13.29
C SER A 173 0.23 -11.61 13.36
N ILE A 174 -1.09 -11.70 13.22
CA ILE A 174 -1.85 -12.95 13.08
C ILE A 174 -1.68 -13.47 11.65
N GLU A 175 -1.32 -14.75 11.49
CA GLU A 175 -1.47 -15.48 10.24
C GLU A 175 -2.95 -15.67 9.92
N ASP A 176 -3.38 -15.27 8.73
CA ASP A 176 -4.77 -15.46 8.28
C ASP A 176 -4.81 -16.04 6.85
N PRO A 177 -4.29 -17.25 6.63
CA PRO A 177 -4.19 -17.84 5.30
C PRO A 177 -5.54 -18.04 4.61
N SER A 178 -6.63 -18.05 5.37
CA SER A 178 -7.99 -18.13 4.84
C SER A 178 -8.64 -16.78 4.54
N GLY A 179 -8.04 -15.67 4.96
CA GLY A 179 -8.60 -14.32 4.86
C GLY A 179 -9.82 -14.07 5.78
N ARG A 180 -10.18 -15.02 6.67
CA ARG A 180 -11.39 -14.91 7.50
C ARG A 180 -11.29 -13.83 8.56
N SER A 181 -10.15 -13.67 9.21
CA SER A 181 -9.93 -12.62 10.20
C SER A 181 -10.02 -11.25 9.54
N ALA A 182 -9.36 -11.06 8.39
CA ALA A 182 -9.45 -9.85 7.61
C ALA A 182 -10.89 -9.57 7.14
N ALA A 183 -11.57 -10.58 6.59
CA ALA A 183 -12.96 -10.45 6.15
C ALA A 183 -13.92 -10.04 7.28
N SER A 184 -13.72 -10.55 8.51
CA SER A 184 -14.54 -10.17 9.67
C SER A 184 -14.43 -8.68 10.03
N LEU A 185 -13.32 -8.04 9.69
CA LEU A 185 -13.15 -6.60 9.83
C LEU A 185 -13.93 -5.78 8.78
N GLY A 186 -14.55 -6.44 7.81
CA GLY A 186 -15.26 -5.76 6.71
C GLY A 186 -14.32 -5.05 5.75
N TYR A 187 -13.07 -5.50 5.62
CA TYR A 187 -12.13 -4.91 4.69
C TYR A 187 -12.54 -5.21 3.24
N THR A 188 -12.26 -4.26 2.35
CA THR A 188 -12.58 -4.36 0.93
C THR A 188 -11.35 -4.35 0.03
N GLY A 189 -10.16 -4.28 0.62
CA GLY A 189 -8.87 -4.24 -0.08
C GLY A 189 -7.72 -3.90 0.86
N LEU A 190 -6.50 -4.06 0.37
CA LEU A 190 -5.27 -3.79 1.10
C LEU A 190 -4.62 -2.48 0.63
N PRO A 191 -3.92 -1.78 1.55
CA PRO A 191 -3.95 -1.96 3.00
C PRO A 191 -5.28 -1.52 3.62
N ALA A 192 -5.59 -2.02 4.81
CA ALA A 192 -6.67 -1.50 5.63
C ALA A 192 -6.19 -1.31 7.07
N THR A 193 -6.61 -0.22 7.70
CA THR A 193 -6.20 0.11 9.06
C THR A 193 -7.41 0.44 9.91
N TYR A 194 -7.46 -0.07 11.12
CA TYR A 194 -8.53 0.20 12.08
C TYR A 194 -7.94 0.76 13.35
N VAL A 195 -8.55 1.81 13.88
CA VAL A 195 -8.22 2.36 15.19
C VAL A 195 -9.34 2.01 16.15
N VAL A 196 -8.99 1.27 17.20
CA VAL A 196 -9.90 0.68 18.15
C VAL A 196 -9.64 1.30 19.52
N ASP A 197 -10.68 1.67 20.23
CA ASP A 197 -10.56 2.23 21.58
C ASP A 197 -10.26 1.16 22.65
N ARG A 198 -10.13 1.61 23.91
CA ARG A 198 -9.79 0.76 25.05
C ARG A 198 -10.86 -0.30 25.34
N ASP A 199 -12.11 -0.01 24.98
CA ASP A 199 -13.26 -0.91 25.20
C ASP A 199 -13.43 -1.91 24.06
N GLY A 200 -12.63 -1.78 23.00
CA GLY A 200 -12.63 -2.66 21.85
C GLY A 200 -13.69 -2.29 20.82
N THR A 201 -14.05 -1.01 20.73
CA THR A 201 -14.89 -0.46 19.66
C THR A 201 -14.00 0.12 18.57
N ILE A 202 -14.22 -0.28 17.33
CA ILE A 202 -13.58 0.36 16.16
C ILE A 202 -14.15 1.77 16.03
N ARG A 203 -13.28 2.78 16.09
CA ARG A 203 -13.65 4.20 15.97
C ARG A 203 -13.35 4.74 14.58
N TYR A 204 -12.31 4.23 13.96
CA TYR A 204 -11.94 4.66 12.61
C TYR A 204 -11.50 3.47 11.78
N SER A 205 -11.83 3.51 10.49
CA SER A 205 -11.22 2.66 9.46
C SER A 205 -10.61 3.50 8.36
N ILE A 206 -9.48 3.06 7.82
CA ILE A 206 -8.80 3.62 6.68
C ILE A 206 -8.68 2.51 5.65
N VAL A 207 -9.28 2.70 4.48
CA VAL A 207 -9.20 1.74 3.37
C VAL A 207 -8.34 2.35 2.26
N GLY A 208 -7.35 1.60 1.81
CA GLY A 208 -6.30 2.07 0.89
C GLY A 208 -5.07 2.59 1.63
N SER A 209 -4.12 3.13 0.87
CA SER A 209 -2.83 3.55 1.39
C SER A 209 -2.97 4.58 2.52
N THR A 210 -2.34 4.28 3.66
CA THR A 210 -2.27 5.19 4.82
C THR A 210 -1.06 6.11 4.65
N THR A 211 -1.00 6.86 3.56
CA THR A 211 0.18 7.64 3.17
C THR A 211 0.57 8.74 4.16
N SER A 212 -0.30 9.09 5.11
CA SER A 212 -0.05 10.15 6.07
C SER A 212 0.13 9.62 7.50
N GLU A 213 1.39 9.64 7.99
CA GLU A 213 1.67 9.43 9.42
C GLU A 213 0.92 10.43 10.31
N ALA A 214 0.69 11.65 9.81
CA ALA A 214 -0.04 12.68 10.50
C ALA A 214 -1.50 12.29 10.70
N THR A 215 -2.16 11.77 9.65
CA THR A 215 -3.54 11.29 9.73
C THR A 215 -3.66 10.15 10.73
N LEU A 216 -2.82 9.11 10.62
CA LEU A 216 -2.86 7.98 11.56
C LEU A 216 -2.61 8.43 12.99
N SER A 217 -1.61 9.30 13.22
CA SER A 217 -1.31 9.85 14.55
C SER A 217 -2.50 10.65 15.12
N SER A 218 -3.12 11.50 14.29
CA SER A 218 -4.29 12.28 14.70
C SER A 218 -5.47 11.39 15.13
N LEU A 219 -5.74 10.30 14.40
CA LEU A 219 -6.80 9.37 14.75
C LEU A 219 -6.49 8.61 16.05
N ILE A 220 -5.23 8.22 16.26
CA ILE A 220 -4.78 7.61 17.52
C ILE A 220 -4.94 8.58 18.68
N ASP A 221 -4.50 9.84 18.53
CA ASP A 221 -4.56 10.86 19.60
C ASP A 221 -6.01 11.18 19.99
N ARG A 222 -6.91 11.30 18.99
CA ARG A 222 -8.35 11.48 19.24
C ARG A 222 -8.96 10.29 19.98
N THR A 223 -8.58 9.07 19.61
CA THR A 223 -9.06 7.86 20.30
C THR A 223 -8.51 7.78 21.74
N LEU A 224 -7.26 8.19 21.96
CA LEU A 224 -6.63 8.25 23.29
C LEU A 224 -7.33 9.24 24.20
N SER A 225 -7.72 10.42 23.69
CA SER A 225 -8.42 11.48 24.45
C SER A 225 -9.91 11.19 24.65
N GLY A 226 -10.48 10.20 23.93
CA GLY A 226 -11.91 9.94 23.94
C GLY A 226 -12.72 10.90 23.05
N ASP A 227 -12.06 11.80 22.31
CA ASP A 227 -12.69 12.68 21.33
C ASP A 227 -12.86 11.94 19.99
N VAL A 228 -13.85 11.09 19.93
CA VAL A 228 -14.20 10.32 18.73
C VAL A 228 -15.37 10.96 17.94
N SER A 229 -15.85 12.13 18.40
CA SER A 229 -16.90 12.91 17.74
C SER A 229 -16.31 13.85 16.67
N GLY A 230 -16.91 13.90 15.51
CA GLY A 230 -16.58 14.86 14.47
C GLY A 230 -15.92 14.28 13.23
N THR A 231 -15.81 15.14 12.20
CA THR A 231 -15.23 14.79 10.89
C THR A 231 -13.75 14.37 11.07
N PRO A 232 -13.31 13.28 10.41
CA PRO A 232 -11.89 12.93 10.37
C PRO A 232 -11.07 14.10 9.80
N PRO A 233 -9.82 14.27 10.21
CA PRO A 233 -8.94 15.25 9.59
C PRO A 233 -8.76 14.92 8.10
N PRO A 234 -8.61 15.94 7.26
CA PRO A 234 -8.40 15.79 5.82
C PRO A 234 -7.13 15.02 5.48
#